data_e9e8f810657cd30b9ba24fbf081709a6
#
_entry.id   e9e8f810657cd30b9ba24fbf081709a6
#
_cell.length_a   1.000
_cell.length_b   1.000
_cell.length_c   1.000
_cell.angle_alpha   90.00
_cell.angle_beta   90.00
_cell.angle_gamma   90.00
#
_symmetry.space_group_name_H-M   'P 1'
#
loop_
_entity.id
_entity.type
_entity.pdbx_description
1 polymer ?
#
loop_
_entity_poly.entity_id
_entity_poly.type
_entity_poly.pdbx_seq_one_letter_code
_entity_poly.pdbx_strand_id
1 'polypeptide(L)'
;MAAAAVETARGTGWAGHVAGTRKTTPGFRLVEKYGLLVGGAAAHRYDLGGLVMVKDNHVMAAGGVKKAVRAARRAADFALKVEVECSNLQEAVEAAEAGADLVLLDNFRPEELHPTAAALKAQFPSVSVEASGGVTLDNLPQFCGPHIDVISLGMLTQAAPALDFSLKLFAEGATPVPHTHRS
;
A
#
# COMPACT_ATOMS: atom_id res chain seq x y z
N MET A 1 8.61 -4.12 -11.76
CA MET A 1 8.63 -4.06 -10.28
C MET A 1 7.26 -4.45 -9.68
N ALA A 2 6.13 -3.83 -10.03
CA ALA A 2 4.82 -4.19 -9.46
C ALA A 2 4.46 -5.67 -9.66
N ALA A 3 4.62 -6.22 -10.87
CA ALA A 3 4.40 -7.64 -11.14
C ALA A 3 5.28 -8.55 -10.26
N ALA A 4 6.57 -8.21 -10.12
CA ALA A 4 7.47 -8.98 -9.26
C ALA A 4 7.01 -8.97 -7.78
N ALA A 5 6.54 -7.82 -7.26
CA ALA A 5 6.00 -7.76 -5.90
C ALA A 5 4.75 -8.65 -5.73
N VAL A 6 3.84 -8.61 -6.72
CA VAL A 6 2.64 -9.46 -6.70
C VAL A 6 2.98 -10.95 -6.76
N GLU A 7 3.92 -11.32 -7.62
CA GLU A 7 4.40 -12.72 -7.74
C GLU A 7 5.09 -13.19 -6.44
N THR A 8 5.95 -12.35 -5.86
CA THR A 8 6.61 -12.64 -4.58
C THR A 8 5.58 -12.87 -3.47
N ALA A 9 4.58 -12.00 -3.34
CA ALA A 9 3.53 -12.14 -2.33
C ALA A 9 2.68 -13.40 -2.57
N ARG A 10 2.27 -13.66 -3.80
CA ARG A 10 1.51 -14.88 -4.17
C ARG A 10 2.28 -16.16 -3.91
N GLY A 11 3.60 -16.13 -4.12
CA GLY A 11 4.49 -17.26 -3.84
C GLY A 11 4.47 -17.74 -2.38
N THR A 12 4.04 -16.88 -1.44
CA THR A 12 3.86 -17.26 -0.03
C THR A 12 2.53 -17.96 0.27
N GLY A 13 1.61 -18.02 -0.70
CA GLY A 13 0.23 -18.49 -0.52
C GLY A 13 -0.71 -17.41 0.07
N TRP A 14 -0.22 -16.18 0.28
CA TRP A 14 -1.03 -15.08 0.78
C TRP A 14 -2.04 -14.59 -0.27
N ALA A 15 -3.28 -14.38 0.15
CA ALA A 15 -4.40 -14.00 -0.71
C ALA A 15 -4.78 -12.52 -0.67
N GLY A 16 -4.02 -11.69 0.06
CA GLY A 16 -4.26 -10.25 0.16
C GLY A 16 -3.79 -9.45 -1.06
N HIS A 17 -3.74 -8.15 -0.93
CA HIS A 17 -3.43 -7.22 -2.00
C HIS A 17 -2.09 -6.51 -1.79
N VAL A 18 -1.19 -6.63 -2.75
CA VAL A 18 -0.05 -5.71 -2.88
C VAL A 18 -0.56 -4.40 -3.45
N ALA A 19 -0.28 -3.29 -2.80
CA ALA A 19 -0.77 -1.97 -3.19
C ALA A 19 0.36 -0.94 -3.34
N GLY A 20 0.12 0.05 -4.19
CA GLY A 20 0.93 1.26 -4.25
C GLY A 20 0.53 2.28 -3.19
N THR A 21 1.07 3.48 -3.29
CA THR A 21 0.77 4.62 -2.43
C THR A 21 0.45 5.89 -3.23
N ARG A 22 0.23 7.03 -2.54
CA ARG A 22 0.18 8.34 -3.18
C ARG A 22 1.56 9.02 -3.30
N LYS A 23 2.62 8.35 -2.89
CA LYS A 23 4.01 8.83 -3.02
C LYS A 23 4.47 8.62 -4.48
N THR A 24 4.01 9.50 -5.36
CA THR A 24 4.23 9.44 -6.81
C THR A 24 5.05 10.64 -7.29
N THR A 25 5.68 10.51 -8.45
CA THR A 25 6.38 11.62 -9.09
C THR A 25 5.39 12.75 -9.43
N PRO A 26 5.71 14.03 -9.13
CA PRO A 26 4.84 15.14 -9.48
C PRO A 26 4.44 15.12 -10.95
N GLY A 27 3.12 15.22 -11.21
CA GLY A 27 2.55 15.18 -12.55
C GLY A 27 2.41 13.78 -13.17
N PHE A 28 3.02 12.72 -12.61
CA PHE A 28 3.03 11.37 -13.17
C PHE A 28 2.12 10.36 -12.45
N ARG A 29 1.33 10.80 -11.47
CA ARG A 29 0.49 9.88 -10.67
C ARG A 29 -0.41 8.98 -11.51
N LEU A 30 -1.02 9.51 -12.56
CA LEU A 30 -1.88 8.73 -13.45
C LEU A 30 -1.12 7.58 -14.09
N VAL A 31 0.05 7.86 -14.65
CA VAL A 31 0.89 6.88 -15.35
C VAL A 31 1.43 5.84 -14.37
N GLU A 32 1.95 6.28 -13.23
CA GLU A 32 2.49 5.38 -12.21
C GLU A 32 1.41 4.48 -11.60
N LYS A 33 0.23 5.03 -11.29
CA LYS A 33 -0.93 4.24 -10.81
C LYS A 33 -1.43 3.26 -11.86
N TYR A 34 -1.43 3.65 -13.13
CA TYR A 34 -1.76 2.74 -14.23
C TYR A 34 -0.73 1.61 -14.34
N GLY A 35 0.56 1.92 -14.20
CA GLY A 35 1.63 0.91 -14.18
C GLY A 35 1.48 -0.11 -13.04
N LEU A 36 1.00 0.30 -11.86
CA LEU A 36 0.66 -0.60 -10.77
C LEU A 36 -0.42 -1.60 -11.18
N LEU A 37 -1.51 -1.12 -11.77
CA LEU A 37 -2.63 -1.95 -12.23
C LEU A 37 -2.20 -2.94 -13.32
N VAL A 38 -1.42 -2.49 -14.29
CA VAL A 38 -0.85 -3.36 -15.35
C VAL A 38 0.02 -4.46 -14.73
N GLY A 39 0.76 -4.14 -13.67
CA GLY A 39 1.55 -5.12 -12.90
C GLY A 39 0.74 -6.02 -11.96
N GLY A 40 -0.59 -5.88 -11.92
CA GLY A 40 -1.47 -6.67 -11.07
C GLY A 40 -1.54 -6.22 -9.61
N ALA A 41 -0.89 -5.10 -9.26
CA ALA A 41 -0.99 -4.49 -7.93
C ALA A 41 -2.22 -3.58 -7.82
N ALA A 42 -2.73 -3.38 -6.61
CA ALA A 42 -3.78 -2.41 -6.34
C ALA A 42 -3.21 -0.98 -6.37
N ALA A 43 -3.97 -0.05 -6.93
CA ALA A 43 -3.54 1.34 -7.02
C ALA A 43 -3.57 2.07 -5.67
N HIS A 44 -4.34 1.58 -4.70
CA HIS A 44 -4.72 2.32 -3.50
C HIS A 44 -5.51 3.60 -3.86
N ARG A 45 -5.81 4.49 -2.89
CA ARG A 45 -6.49 5.76 -3.21
C ARG A 45 -5.71 6.56 -4.24
N TYR A 46 -6.43 7.14 -5.20
CA TYR A 46 -5.81 7.97 -6.24
C TYR A 46 -5.44 9.36 -5.73
N ASP A 47 -6.37 9.97 -5.00
CA ASP A 47 -6.27 11.33 -4.45
C ASP A 47 -6.72 11.36 -2.98
N LEU A 48 -7.15 12.50 -2.49
CA LEU A 48 -7.68 12.66 -1.13
C LEU A 48 -9.18 12.36 -1.03
N GLY A 49 -9.88 12.24 -2.16
CA GLY A 49 -11.32 12.04 -2.23
C GLY A 49 -11.75 10.57 -2.29
N GLY A 50 -10.86 9.66 -2.68
CA GLY A 50 -11.22 8.25 -2.86
C GLY A 50 -11.25 7.41 -1.58
N LEU A 51 -10.64 7.89 -0.52
CA LEU A 51 -10.57 7.27 0.81
C LEU A 51 -10.11 8.34 1.81
N VAL A 52 -10.77 8.44 2.95
CA VAL A 52 -10.35 9.36 4.03
C VAL A 52 -9.30 8.65 4.88
N MET A 53 -8.07 9.19 4.90
CA MET A 53 -6.99 8.63 5.71
C MET A 53 -6.66 9.58 6.86
N VAL A 54 -6.77 9.07 8.08
CA VAL A 54 -6.37 9.74 9.33
C VAL A 54 -4.93 9.35 9.64
N LYS A 55 -4.09 10.34 9.81
CA LYS A 55 -2.66 10.20 10.12
C LYS A 55 -2.34 10.79 11.49
N ASP A 56 -1.12 10.56 11.97
CA ASP A 56 -0.58 11.05 13.25
C ASP A 56 -0.91 12.52 13.53
N ASN A 57 -0.65 13.40 12.56
CA ASN A 57 -0.95 14.83 12.71
C ASN A 57 -2.45 15.12 12.82
N HIS A 58 -3.31 14.34 12.18
CA HIS A 58 -4.76 14.46 12.33
C HIS A 58 -5.20 14.00 13.73
N VAL A 59 -4.61 12.92 14.24
CA VAL A 59 -4.86 12.41 15.59
C VAL A 59 -4.46 13.44 16.64
N MET A 60 -3.25 14.03 16.48
CA MET A 60 -2.76 15.11 17.36
C MET A 60 -3.71 16.32 17.33
N ALA A 61 -4.06 16.82 16.16
CA ALA A 61 -4.91 17.99 15.99
C ALA A 61 -6.33 17.78 16.56
N ALA A 62 -6.86 16.55 16.46
CA ALA A 62 -8.18 16.20 16.99
C ALA A 62 -8.18 15.93 18.50
N GLY A 63 -7.02 15.73 19.12
CA GLY A 63 -6.87 15.36 20.53
C GLY A 63 -7.22 13.89 20.80
N GLY A 64 -6.80 12.99 19.93
CA GLY A 64 -6.84 11.53 20.06
C GLY A 64 -7.52 10.78 18.93
N VAL A 65 -7.23 9.48 18.84
CA VAL A 65 -7.66 8.58 17.76
C VAL A 65 -9.19 8.57 17.60
N LYS A 66 -9.94 8.31 18.66
CA LYS A 66 -11.41 8.24 18.60
C LYS A 66 -12.06 9.53 18.09
N LYS A 67 -11.52 10.68 18.49
CA LYS A 67 -12.03 11.98 18.03
C LYS A 67 -11.73 12.21 16.56
N ALA A 68 -10.52 11.87 16.12
CA ALA A 68 -10.08 11.99 14.73
C ALA A 68 -10.94 11.11 13.80
N VAL A 69 -11.15 9.85 14.17
CA VAL A 69 -11.98 8.91 13.38
C VAL A 69 -13.43 9.38 13.30
N ARG A 70 -14.04 9.82 14.41
CA ARG A 70 -15.40 10.36 14.41
C ARG A 70 -15.54 11.62 13.54
N ALA A 71 -14.52 12.49 13.53
CA ALA A 71 -14.49 13.66 12.66
C ALA A 71 -14.36 13.24 11.18
N ALA A 72 -13.47 12.30 10.89
CA ALA A 72 -13.29 11.74 9.55
C ALA A 72 -14.58 11.09 9.03
N ARG A 73 -15.27 10.30 9.85
CA ARG A 73 -16.56 9.68 9.51
C ARG A 73 -17.65 10.69 9.15
N ARG A 74 -17.72 11.81 9.88
CA ARG A 74 -18.68 12.88 9.54
C ARG A 74 -18.35 13.57 8.22
N ALA A 75 -17.06 13.65 7.86
CA ALA A 75 -16.59 14.28 6.63
C ALA A 75 -16.65 13.33 5.41
N ALA A 76 -16.52 12.02 5.65
CA ALA A 76 -16.39 11.00 4.62
C ALA A 76 -17.68 10.70 3.85
N ASP A 77 -18.84 11.16 4.35
CA ASP A 77 -20.15 10.72 3.82
C ASP A 77 -20.33 9.19 3.93
N PHE A 78 -21.46 8.67 3.41
CA PHE A 78 -21.77 7.23 3.46
C PHE A 78 -20.92 6.39 2.47
N ALA A 79 -20.39 7.00 1.42
CA ALA A 79 -19.75 6.31 0.30
C ALA A 79 -18.25 6.04 0.53
N LEU A 80 -17.60 6.77 1.44
CA LEU A 80 -16.16 6.69 1.61
C LEU A 80 -15.77 5.87 2.84
N LYS A 81 -14.75 5.03 2.65
CA LYS A 81 -14.08 4.34 3.75
C LYS A 81 -13.17 5.29 4.51
N VAL A 82 -12.98 5.00 5.80
CA VAL A 82 -12.04 5.68 6.68
C VAL A 82 -10.93 4.73 7.07
N GLU A 83 -9.71 5.12 6.78
CA GLU A 83 -8.49 4.44 7.14
C GLU A 83 -7.73 5.23 8.20
N VAL A 84 -7.13 4.52 9.15
CA VAL A 84 -6.38 5.14 10.26
C VAL A 84 -5.00 4.52 10.35
N GLU A 85 -3.97 5.38 10.32
CA GLU A 85 -2.58 5.02 10.56
C GLU A 85 -2.36 4.88 12.07
N CYS A 86 -1.91 3.71 12.50
CA CYS A 86 -1.72 3.36 13.90
C CYS A 86 -0.31 2.81 14.13
N SER A 87 0.28 3.15 15.26
CA SER A 87 1.64 2.76 15.65
C SER A 87 1.66 1.64 16.71
N ASN A 88 0.51 1.26 17.26
CA ASN A 88 0.38 0.21 18.26
C ASN A 88 -1.03 -0.38 18.28
N LEU A 89 -1.18 -1.53 18.98
CA LEU A 89 -2.47 -2.23 19.08
C LEU A 89 -3.55 -1.38 19.75
N GLN A 90 -3.21 -0.57 20.76
CA GLN A 90 -4.19 0.24 21.47
C GLN A 90 -4.83 1.26 20.51
N GLU A 91 -4.04 1.97 19.72
CA GLU A 91 -4.53 2.90 18.70
C GLU A 91 -5.39 2.19 17.65
N ALA A 92 -4.97 0.99 17.22
CA ALA A 92 -5.71 0.18 16.27
C ALA A 92 -7.09 -0.22 16.79
N VAL A 93 -7.17 -0.66 18.05
CA VAL A 93 -8.44 -0.97 18.73
C VAL A 93 -9.31 0.28 18.87
N GLU A 94 -8.74 1.40 19.32
CA GLU A 94 -9.48 2.68 19.44
C GLU A 94 -10.02 3.17 18.10
N ALA A 95 -9.26 2.99 17.00
CA ALA A 95 -9.69 3.33 15.66
C ALA A 95 -10.86 2.45 15.20
N ALA A 96 -10.75 1.15 15.39
CA ALA A 96 -11.80 0.18 15.05
C ALA A 96 -13.10 0.44 15.84
N GLU A 97 -13.01 0.64 17.17
CA GLU A 97 -14.16 1.01 18.03
C GLU A 97 -14.83 2.32 17.58
N ALA A 98 -14.05 3.27 17.07
CA ALA A 98 -14.59 4.55 16.61
C ALA A 98 -15.19 4.48 15.20
N GLY A 99 -15.08 3.33 14.51
CA GLY A 99 -15.69 3.06 13.23
C GLY A 99 -14.74 3.22 12.03
N ALA A 100 -13.45 2.98 12.19
CA ALA A 100 -12.54 2.85 11.06
C ALA A 100 -12.90 1.60 10.23
N ASP A 101 -12.83 1.70 8.92
CA ASP A 101 -13.00 0.56 8.00
C ASP A 101 -11.69 -0.18 7.76
N LEU A 102 -10.59 0.58 7.77
CA LEU A 102 -9.23 0.07 7.60
C LEU A 102 -8.34 0.61 8.72
N VAL A 103 -7.44 -0.24 9.19
CA VAL A 103 -6.35 0.12 10.08
C VAL A 103 -5.03 -0.16 9.38
N LEU A 104 -4.23 0.88 9.19
CA LEU A 104 -2.88 0.77 8.66
C LEU A 104 -1.90 0.69 9.83
N LEU A 105 -1.22 -0.45 9.95
CA LEU A 105 -0.15 -0.68 10.93
C LEU A 105 1.15 -0.17 10.30
N ASP A 106 1.59 1.03 10.75
CA ASP A 106 2.70 1.74 10.14
C ASP A 106 4.03 1.43 10.80
N ASN A 107 5.03 1.08 9.98
CA ASN A 107 6.40 0.80 10.41
C ASN A 107 6.57 -0.31 11.46
N PHE A 108 5.65 -1.27 11.51
CA PHE A 108 5.80 -2.46 12.34
C PHE A 108 6.87 -3.40 11.78
N ARG A 109 7.61 -4.02 12.68
CA ARG A 109 8.41 -5.20 12.32
C ARG A 109 7.49 -6.42 12.17
N PRO A 110 7.81 -7.39 11.30
CA PRO A 110 6.97 -8.57 11.09
C PRO A 110 6.60 -9.32 12.38
N GLU A 111 7.53 -9.39 13.34
CA GLU A 111 7.34 -10.06 14.62
C GLU A 111 6.29 -9.39 15.52
N GLU A 112 6.06 -8.09 15.34
CA GLU A 112 5.07 -7.28 16.06
C GLU A 112 3.78 -7.14 15.25
N LEU A 113 3.90 -7.09 13.92
CA LEU A 113 2.79 -6.92 12.97
C LEU A 113 1.76 -8.04 13.10
N HIS A 114 2.20 -9.29 12.97
CA HIS A 114 1.29 -10.43 12.90
C HIS A 114 0.50 -10.66 14.20
N PRO A 115 1.10 -10.62 15.40
CA PRO A 115 0.34 -10.71 16.66
C PRO A 115 -0.64 -9.54 16.82
N THR A 116 -0.24 -8.33 16.43
CA THR A 116 -1.10 -7.13 16.48
C THR A 116 -2.31 -7.27 15.55
N ALA A 117 -2.08 -7.68 14.31
CA ALA A 117 -3.15 -7.91 13.34
C ALA A 117 -4.12 -9.02 13.80
N ALA A 118 -3.58 -10.12 14.32
CA ALA A 118 -4.39 -11.21 14.87
C ALA A 118 -5.27 -10.75 16.05
N ALA A 119 -4.71 -10.01 17.00
CA ALA A 119 -5.43 -9.47 18.14
C ALA A 119 -6.52 -8.47 17.73
N LEU A 120 -6.26 -7.64 16.72
CA LEU A 120 -7.25 -6.72 16.17
C LEU A 120 -8.39 -7.47 15.46
N LYS A 121 -8.07 -8.41 14.56
CA LYS A 121 -9.04 -9.22 13.82
C LYS A 121 -9.91 -10.09 14.73
N ALA A 122 -9.38 -10.56 15.85
CA ALA A 122 -10.16 -11.33 16.83
C ALA A 122 -11.30 -10.52 17.45
N GLN A 123 -11.13 -9.21 17.60
CA GLN A 123 -12.13 -8.30 18.15
C GLN A 123 -12.99 -7.64 17.06
N PHE A 124 -12.38 -7.32 15.92
CA PHE A 124 -12.99 -6.57 14.81
C PHE A 124 -12.75 -7.30 13.46
N PRO A 125 -13.40 -8.44 13.21
CA PRO A 125 -13.13 -9.27 12.03
C PRO A 125 -13.43 -8.58 10.69
N SER A 126 -14.30 -7.58 10.69
CA SER A 126 -14.68 -6.82 9.49
C SER A 126 -13.72 -5.68 9.14
N VAL A 127 -12.85 -5.26 10.06
CA VAL A 127 -11.86 -4.21 9.80
C VAL A 127 -10.75 -4.76 8.93
N SER A 128 -10.45 -4.10 7.81
CA SER A 128 -9.31 -4.45 6.98
C SER A 128 -8.01 -3.98 7.63
N VAL A 129 -6.97 -4.81 7.55
CA VAL A 129 -5.64 -4.50 8.10
C VAL A 129 -4.66 -4.29 6.95
N GLU A 130 -4.06 -3.12 6.92
CA GLU A 130 -2.98 -2.78 5.99
C GLU A 130 -1.65 -2.74 6.74
N ALA A 131 -0.61 -3.32 6.14
CA ALA A 131 0.78 -3.16 6.59
C ALA A 131 1.52 -2.19 5.65
N SER A 132 2.24 -1.25 6.22
CA SER A 132 3.02 -0.25 5.48
C SER A 132 4.29 0.15 6.23
N GLY A 133 5.23 0.73 5.50
CA GLY A 133 6.49 1.23 6.07
C GLY A 133 7.65 0.26 5.92
N GLY A 134 8.72 0.68 5.25
CA GLY A 134 9.96 -0.08 5.09
C GLY A 134 9.85 -1.40 4.32
N VAL A 135 8.73 -1.67 3.66
CA VAL A 135 8.52 -2.90 2.88
C VAL A 135 9.26 -2.83 1.55
N THR A 136 10.06 -3.84 1.27
CA THR A 136 10.83 -4.03 0.03
C THR A 136 10.48 -5.36 -0.63
N LEU A 137 10.95 -5.62 -1.86
CA LEU A 137 10.74 -6.92 -2.51
C LEU A 137 11.36 -8.08 -1.69
N ASP A 138 12.51 -7.84 -1.06
CA ASP A 138 13.25 -8.87 -0.32
C ASP A 138 12.57 -9.24 1.01
N ASN A 139 11.97 -8.27 1.70
CA ASN A 139 11.30 -8.52 2.98
C ASN A 139 9.78 -8.73 2.88
N LEU A 140 9.17 -8.45 1.72
CA LEU A 140 7.74 -8.59 1.48
C LEU A 140 7.13 -9.93 1.97
N PRO A 141 7.77 -11.09 1.76
CA PRO A 141 7.25 -12.36 2.27
C PRO A 141 7.02 -12.40 3.77
N GLN A 142 7.81 -11.64 4.53
CA GLN A 142 7.71 -11.60 6.00
C GLN A 142 6.48 -10.82 6.48
N PHE A 143 5.91 -9.94 5.65
CA PHE A 143 4.70 -9.18 5.94
C PHE A 143 3.42 -9.93 5.53
N CYS A 144 3.53 -10.93 4.66
CA CYS A 144 2.40 -11.75 4.22
C CYS A 144 1.92 -12.64 5.37
N GLY A 145 0.63 -12.54 5.72
CA GLY A 145 0.06 -13.32 6.81
C GLY A 145 -1.47 -13.35 6.80
N PRO A 146 -2.10 -14.29 7.50
CA PRO A 146 -3.54 -14.57 7.40
C PRO A 146 -4.44 -13.42 7.87
N HIS A 147 -3.90 -12.49 8.66
CA HIS A 147 -4.63 -11.35 9.22
C HIS A 147 -4.25 -10.01 8.57
N ILE A 148 -3.43 -10.04 7.53
CA ILE A 148 -3.07 -8.88 6.71
C ILE A 148 -3.86 -8.94 5.41
N ASP A 149 -4.63 -7.89 5.13
CA ASP A 149 -5.46 -7.81 3.92
C ASP A 149 -4.74 -7.05 2.79
N VAL A 150 -3.91 -6.06 3.16
CA VAL A 150 -3.19 -5.21 2.20
C VAL A 150 -1.76 -4.99 2.68
N ILE A 151 -0.81 -5.00 1.74
CA ILE A 151 0.57 -4.54 1.99
C ILE A 151 0.86 -3.44 0.98
N SER A 152 1.12 -2.22 1.46
CA SER A 152 1.43 -1.09 0.58
C SER A 152 2.93 -0.79 0.56
N LEU A 153 3.46 -0.63 -0.67
CA LEU A 153 4.87 -0.39 -0.92
C LEU A 153 5.07 0.95 -1.64
N GLY A 154 5.68 1.91 -0.97
CA GLY A 154 6.05 3.19 -1.57
C GLY A 154 7.11 3.05 -2.66
N MET A 155 7.97 2.04 -2.56
CA MET A 155 9.04 1.79 -3.52
C MET A 155 8.54 1.48 -4.94
N LEU A 156 7.31 0.99 -5.09
CA LEU A 156 6.76 0.67 -6.42
C LEU A 156 6.67 1.89 -7.34
N THR A 157 6.63 3.08 -6.77
CA THR A 157 6.65 4.36 -7.51
C THR A 157 7.91 5.16 -7.23
N GLN A 158 8.32 5.30 -5.95
CA GLN A 158 9.47 6.12 -5.55
C GLN A 158 10.84 5.55 -5.97
N ALA A 159 10.97 4.23 -6.07
CA ALA A 159 12.22 3.54 -6.39
C ALA A 159 12.10 2.65 -7.64
N ALA A 160 11.14 2.95 -8.52
CA ALA A 160 11.03 2.26 -9.80
C ALA A 160 12.30 2.51 -10.63
N PRO A 161 13.02 1.45 -11.07
CA PRO A 161 14.22 1.62 -11.88
C PRO A 161 13.88 2.19 -13.24
N ALA A 162 14.76 3.04 -13.76
CA ALA A 162 14.67 3.48 -15.14
C ALA A 162 14.91 2.29 -16.08
N LEU A 163 14.06 2.16 -17.08
CA LEU A 163 14.25 1.16 -18.14
C LEU A 163 15.17 1.72 -19.22
N ASP A 164 16.07 0.88 -19.71
CA ASP A 164 16.98 1.24 -20.80
C ASP A 164 16.25 1.15 -22.15
N PHE A 165 15.80 2.29 -22.64
CA PHE A 165 15.23 2.41 -23.98
C PHE A 165 16.21 3.15 -24.89
N SER A 166 16.44 2.62 -26.10
CA SER A 166 17.20 3.31 -27.14
C SER A 166 16.47 3.27 -28.48
N LEU A 167 16.44 4.39 -29.17
CA LEU A 167 15.99 4.48 -30.56
C LEU A 167 17.23 4.43 -31.47
N LYS A 168 17.23 3.50 -32.43
CA LYS A 168 18.28 3.39 -33.44
C LYS A 168 17.68 3.44 -34.82
N LEU A 169 18.27 4.26 -35.69
CA LEU A 169 17.92 4.27 -37.09
C LEU A 169 18.82 3.25 -37.83
N PHE A 170 18.21 2.48 -38.68
CA PHE A 170 18.92 1.53 -39.54
C PHE A 170 18.83 1.98 -40.97
N ALA A 171 19.88 1.75 -41.79
CA ALA A 171 19.81 1.93 -43.20
C ALA A 171 18.73 1.03 -43.82
N GLU A 172 18.15 1.43 -44.95
CA GLU A 172 17.15 0.64 -45.66
C GLU A 172 17.72 -0.76 -45.97
N GLY A 173 16.96 -1.81 -45.62
CA GLY A 173 17.39 -3.20 -45.80
C GLY A 173 18.28 -3.78 -44.68
N ALA A 174 18.65 -3.01 -43.65
CA ALA A 174 19.41 -3.52 -42.53
C ALA A 174 18.49 -4.26 -41.56
N THR A 175 18.92 -5.43 -41.06
CA THR A 175 18.19 -6.18 -40.04
C THR A 175 18.68 -5.74 -38.66
N PRO A 176 17.76 -5.37 -37.71
CA PRO A 176 18.13 -5.05 -36.37
C PRO A 176 18.80 -6.23 -35.67
N VAL A 177 19.98 -6.04 -35.10
CA VAL A 177 20.64 -7.06 -34.30
C VAL A 177 19.97 -7.03 -32.91
N PRO A 178 19.41 -8.16 -32.42
CA PRO A 178 18.86 -8.23 -31.09
C PRO A 178 19.96 -7.93 -30.07
N HIS A 179 19.72 -6.96 -29.18
CA HIS A 179 20.61 -6.77 -28.03
C HIS A 179 20.36 -7.89 -27.03
N THR A 180 21.34 -8.80 -26.87
CA THR A 180 21.37 -9.67 -25.70
C THR A 180 21.64 -8.81 -24.49
N HIS A 181 20.69 -8.76 -23.56
CA HIS A 181 20.93 -8.16 -22.25
C HIS A 181 22.14 -8.87 -21.63
N ARG A 182 23.22 -8.16 -21.42
CA ARG A 182 24.26 -8.61 -20.50
C ARG A 182 23.69 -8.43 -19.10
N SER A 183 23.40 -9.56 -18.45
CA SER A 183 23.03 -9.68 -17.04
C SER A 183 24.10 -9.10 -16.13
#